data_7bc2b3e44c068945ecc3608336b39d76
#
_entry.id   7bc2b3e44c068945ecc3608336b39d76
#
_cell.length_a   1.000
_cell.length_b   1.000
_cell.length_c   1.000
_cell.angle_alpha   90.00
_cell.angle_beta   90.00
_cell.angle_gamma   90.00
#
_symmetry.space_group_name_H-M   'P 1'
#
loop_
_entity.id
_entity.type
_entity.pdbx_description
1 polymer ?
#
loop_
_entity_poly.entity_id
_entity_poly.type
_entity_poly.pdbx_seq_one_letter_code
_entity_poly.pdbx_strand_id
1 'polypeptide(L)'
;MMDFRKVLRAIFAGVVVMVAGATPCRAVDYQPFDWVPAPRGASVLMGYYQFATHTELTNTITGAVKDSHLDSHIGIARYLYYNEAFGHPFVLDLILPFGALTDGRIGGNPAGSASGIADPAVSVGAWLVNQPAHGRYLSAASFLFIPIGTYDSQSGVNLGQNRWQHDLQVDFTQTLFETFTIDVSGVWTYYGENTDAGPAHQVLAQDSSWSAYAWLTYDVTSAVRRAMPTAGRSSLSVGYAGTFGGAVRLDGVLNGSKTEEHQIRLSYSQFVVPTWQVLLSLSRDVSATGQFKQDFGLLLRIAKVL
;
A
#
# COMPACT_ATOMS: atom_id res chain seq x y z
N MET A 1 -39.62 0.81 30.53
CA MET A 1 -39.39 -0.28 29.55
C MET A 1 -38.63 0.33 28.39
N MET A 2 -37.30 0.11 28.37
CA MET A 2 -36.40 0.71 27.37
C MET A 2 -36.64 0.04 26.02
N ASP A 3 -36.95 0.80 25.00
CA ASP A 3 -37.30 0.30 23.67
C ASP A 3 -36.08 -0.41 23.04
N PHE A 4 -36.05 -1.73 23.10
CA PHE A 4 -35.00 -2.59 22.62
C PHE A 4 -34.65 -2.34 21.14
N ARG A 5 -35.59 -1.82 20.33
CA ARG A 5 -35.38 -1.43 18.94
C ARG A 5 -34.57 -0.16 18.80
N LYS A 6 -34.62 0.76 19.77
CA LYS A 6 -33.79 1.98 19.77
C LYS A 6 -32.38 1.66 20.20
N VAL A 7 -32.20 0.73 21.17
CA VAL A 7 -30.86 0.25 21.57
C VAL A 7 -30.19 -0.53 20.42
N LEU A 8 -30.95 -1.39 19.73
CA LEU A 8 -30.43 -2.12 18.56
C LEU A 8 -30.05 -1.18 17.40
N ARG A 9 -30.85 -0.12 17.16
CA ARG A 9 -30.54 0.91 16.14
C ARG A 9 -29.33 1.75 16.52
N ALA A 10 -29.14 2.07 17.79
CA ALA A 10 -27.95 2.79 18.28
C ALA A 10 -26.69 1.92 18.19
N ILE A 11 -26.79 0.61 18.49
CA ILE A 11 -25.69 -0.36 18.30
C ILE A 11 -25.38 -0.53 16.80
N PHE A 12 -26.40 -0.59 15.93
CA PHE A 12 -26.22 -0.69 14.48
C PHE A 12 -25.63 0.62 13.87
N ALA A 13 -26.04 1.80 14.36
CA ALA A 13 -25.45 3.07 13.94
C ALA A 13 -23.99 3.19 14.40
N GLY A 14 -23.65 2.67 15.58
CA GLY A 14 -22.27 2.65 16.09
C GLY A 14 -21.33 1.69 15.32
N VAL A 15 -21.86 0.58 14.80
CA VAL A 15 -21.07 -0.41 14.02
C VAL A 15 -20.78 0.07 12.59
N VAL A 16 -21.65 0.90 12.00
CA VAL A 16 -21.50 1.37 10.60
C VAL A 16 -20.37 2.40 10.44
N VAL A 17 -20.03 3.14 11.48
CA VAL A 17 -19.09 4.27 11.38
C VAL A 17 -17.61 3.84 11.30
N MET A 18 -17.27 2.54 11.45
CA MET A 18 -15.93 2.17 11.86
C MET A 18 -15.12 1.27 10.95
N VAL A 19 -15.60 0.99 9.77
CA VAL A 19 -14.82 0.23 8.79
C VAL A 19 -13.91 1.14 7.97
N ALA A 20 -14.17 2.42 8.00
CA ALA A 20 -13.50 3.41 7.16
C ALA A 20 -12.06 3.77 7.56
N GLY A 21 -11.60 3.33 8.73
CA GLY A 21 -10.19 3.46 9.09
C GLY A 21 -9.29 2.36 8.51
N ALA A 22 -9.84 1.41 7.74
CA ALA A 22 -9.16 0.17 7.40
C ALA A 22 -8.85 -0.04 5.90
N THR A 23 -9.06 0.95 5.04
CA THR A 23 -8.33 0.95 3.77
C THR A 23 -7.04 1.72 3.99
N PRO A 24 -5.91 1.08 4.31
CA PRO A 24 -4.66 1.79 4.31
C PRO A 24 -4.48 2.31 2.89
N CYS A 25 -4.45 3.63 2.72
CA CYS A 25 -3.82 4.21 1.56
C CYS A 25 -2.38 3.68 1.62
N ARG A 26 -2.10 2.55 0.96
CA ARG A 26 -0.76 1.96 0.92
C ARG A 26 0.10 2.89 0.10
N ALA A 27 0.63 3.92 0.74
CA ALA A 27 1.51 4.90 0.10
C ALA A 27 2.77 4.26 -0.47
N VAL A 28 3.11 3.03 -0.04
CA VAL A 28 4.27 2.28 -0.53
C VAL A 28 3.80 0.89 -0.92
N ASP A 29 3.40 0.76 -2.19
CA ASP A 29 3.09 -0.54 -2.78
C ASP A 29 4.36 -1.12 -3.39
N TYR A 30 4.84 -2.26 -2.85
CA TYR A 30 6.07 -2.92 -3.30
C TYR A 30 5.93 -3.46 -4.72
N GLN A 31 6.81 -3.00 -5.62
CA GLN A 31 6.86 -3.41 -7.02
C GLN A 31 8.18 -4.14 -7.34
N PRO A 32 8.24 -4.92 -8.43
CA PRO A 32 9.47 -5.60 -8.83
C PRO A 32 10.66 -4.64 -8.95
N PHE A 33 11.82 -5.05 -8.42
CA PHE A 33 13.08 -4.31 -8.43
C PHE A 33 13.10 -3.00 -7.61
N ASP A 34 12.12 -2.72 -6.78
CA ASP A 34 12.11 -1.48 -5.98
C ASP A 34 13.33 -1.37 -5.04
N TRP A 35 13.89 -2.52 -4.64
CA TRP A 35 15.07 -2.59 -3.77
C TRP A 35 16.35 -3.03 -4.49
N VAL A 36 16.48 -2.67 -5.76
CA VAL A 36 17.76 -2.66 -6.48
C VAL A 36 18.32 -1.24 -6.42
N PRO A 37 19.49 -1.00 -5.80
CA PRO A 37 19.98 0.35 -5.58
C PRO A 37 20.35 1.04 -6.89
N ALA A 38 20.03 2.33 -6.99
CA ALA A 38 20.58 3.19 -8.03
C ALA A 38 22.04 3.59 -7.68
N PRO A 39 22.83 4.08 -8.65
CA PRO A 39 24.20 4.53 -8.41
C PRO A 39 24.28 5.62 -7.33
N ARG A 40 25.41 5.69 -6.63
CA ARG A 40 25.68 6.74 -5.66
C ARG A 40 25.52 8.13 -6.27
N GLY A 41 24.82 9.02 -5.56
CA GLY A 41 24.52 10.39 -5.98
C GLY A 41 23.29 10.49 -6.90
N ALA A 42 22.69 9.38 -7.33
CA ALA A 42 21.51 9.42 -8.15
C ALA A 42 20.30 9.91 -7.35
N SER A 43 19.46 10.70 -8.02
CA SER A 43 18.13 11.06 -7.56
C SER A 43 17.09 10.46 -8.50
N VAL A 44 15.95 10.03 -7.94
CA VAL A 44 14.85 9.49 -8.74
C VAL A 44 13.56 10.20 -8.35
N LEU A 45 12.89 10.76 -9.35
CA LEU A 45 11.52 11.27 -9.21
C LEU A 45 10.55 10.21 -9.73
N MET A 46 9.51 9.90 -8.95
CA MET A 46 8.45 8.99 -9.36
C MET A 46 7.08 9.63 -9.19
N GLY A 47 6.24 9.40 -10.18
CA GLY A 47 4.82 9.70 -10.11
C GLY A 47 4.02 8.42 -10.28
N TYR A 48 3.00 8.24 -9.43
CA TYR A 48 2.10 7.09 -9.50
C TYR A 48 0.67 7.56 -9.65
N TYR A 49 -0.12 6.73 -10.30
CA TYR A 49 -1.57 6.77 -10.22
C TYR A 49 -2.07 5.36 -9.91
N GLN A 50 -2.87 5.26 -8.86
CA GLN A 50 -3.50 4.01 -8.44
C GLN A 50 -5.01 4.19 -8.48
N PHE A 51 -5.67 3.24 -9.13
CA PHE A 51 -7.13 3.08 -9.09
C PHE A 51 -7.46 1.73 -8.49
N ALA A 52 -8.43 1.68 -7.60
CA ALA A 52 -8.99 0.42 -7.14
C ALA A 52 -10.50 0.54 -6.91
N THR A 53 -11.21 -0.55 -7.21
CA THR A 53 -12.64 -0.69 -6.91
C THR A 53 -12.88 -1.88 -5.99
N HIS A 54 -13.80 -1.70 -5.04
CA HIS A 54 -14.12 -2.64 -3.99
C HIS A 54 -15.64 -2.78 -3.89
N THR A 55 -16.16 -3.99 -4.04
CA THR A 55 -17.63 -4.25 -4.00
C THR A 55 -18.04 -5.15 -2.84
N GLU A 56 -17.09 -5.60 -2.06
CA GLU A 56 -17.31 -6.49 -0.91
C GLU A 56 -16.60 -5.94 0.31
N LEU A 57 -17.29 -5.87 1.44
CA LEU A 57 -16.71 -5.56 2.73
C LEU A 57 -16.97 -6.72 3.68
N THR A 58 -15.95 -7.15 4.40
CA THR A 58 -16.09 -8.17 5.43
C THR A 58 -15.65 -7.66 6.79
N ASN A 59 -16.32 -8.16 7.82
CA ASN A 59 -15.98 -7.92 9.21
C ASN A 59 -15.77 -9.27 9.89
N THR A 60 -14.71 -9.43 10.67
CA THR A 60 -14.36 -10.73 11.31
C THR A 60 -15.33 -11.15 12.41
N ILE A 61 -16.19 -10.26 12.90
CA ILE A 61 -17.21 -10.55 13.92
C ILE A 61 -18.57 -10.82 13.29
N THR A 62 -18.99 -9.97 12.32
CA THR A 62 -20.34 -10.00 11.74
C THR A 62 -20.42 -10.65 10.36
N GLY A 63 -19.26 -10.96 9.75
CA GLY A 63 -19.18 -11.54 8.40
C GLY A 63 -19.32 -10.48 7.31
N ALA A 64 -19.87 -10.88 6.15
CA ALA A 64 -20.02 -10.00 4.99
C ALA A 64 -21.02 -8.86 5.27
N VAL A 65 -20.61 -7.63 4.95
CA VAL A 65 -21.44 -6.43 5.01
C VAL A 65 -21.98 -6.15 3.62
N LYS A 66 -23.21 -6.57 3.34
CA LYS A 66 -23.85 -6.45 2.03
C LYS A 66 -24.00 -4.99 1.61
N ASP A 67 -24.13 -4.76 0.30
CA ASP A 67 -24.32 -3.43 -0.30
C ASP A 67 -23.23 -2.43 0.13
N SER A 68 -21.97 -2.90 0.11
CA SER A 68 -20.80 -2.09 0.39
C SER A 68 -20.00 -1.87 -0.90
N HIS A 69 -19.47 -0.64 -1.07
CA HIS A 69 -18.70 -0.24 -2.23
C HIS A 69 -17.73 0.87 -1.86
N LEU A 70 -16.56 0.92 -2.52
CA LEU A 70 -15.60 2.00 -2.40
C LEU A 70 -14.69 2.02 -3.63
N ASP A 71 -14.57 3.18 -4.26
CA ASP A 71 -13.54 3.44 -5.27
C ASP A 71 -12.44 4.34 -4.71
N SER A 72 -11.21 4.07 -5.11
CA SER A 72 -10.05 4.87 -4.74
C SER A 72 -9.26 5.34 -5.95
N HIS A 73 -8.88 6.62 -5.95
CA HIS A 73 -8.05 7.28 -6.96
C HIS A 73 -6.89 7.98 -6.25
N ILE A 74 -5.72 7.35 -6.22
CA ILE A 74 -4.57 7.85 -5.45
C ILE A 74 -3.42 8.19 -6.39
N GLY A 75 -2.99 9.44 -6.34
CA GLY A 75 -1.71 9.89 -6.89
C GLY A 75 -0.64 9.81 -5.82
N ILE A 76 0.61 9.50 -6.21
CA ILE A 76 1.75 9.55 -5.29
C ILE A 76 2.89 10.26 -6.00
N ALA A 77 3.43 11.31 -5.38
CA ALA A 77 4.71 11.89 -5.74
C ALA A 77 5.78 11.34 -4.79
N ARG A 78 6.89 10.86 -5.36
CA ARG A 78 7.97 10.23 -4.59
C ARG A 78 9.31 10.74 -5.07
N TYR A 79 10.21 11.05 -4.13
CA TYR A 79 11.59 11.44 -4.41
C TYR A 79 12.54 10.59 -3.61
N LEU A 80 13.49 9.94 -4.32
CA LEU A 80 14.53 9.11 -3.73
C LEU A 80 15.91 9.73 -4.01
N TYR A 81 16.76 9.74 -2.99
CA TYR A 81 18.16 10.13 -3.10
C TYR A 81 19.06 8.99 -2.61
N TYR A 82 19.87 8.47 -3.54
CA TYR A 82 20.80 7.36 -3.27
C TYR A 82 22.17 7.86 -2.93
N ASN A 83 22.78 7.32 -1.89
CA ASN A 83 24.16 7.61 -1.54
C ASN A 83 24.80 6.39 -0.87
N GLU A 84 25.99 6.57 -0.27
CA GLU A 84 26.75 5.53 0.39
C GLU A 84 27.28 6.03 1.73
N ALA A 85 27.19 5.20 2.75
CA ALA A 85 27.79 5.43 4.06
C ALA A 85 28.37 4.12 4.59
N PHE A 86 29.56 4.18 5.19
CA PHE A 86 30.26 3.01 5.78
C PHE A 86 30.41 1.82 4.81
N GLY A 87 30.55 2.09 3.49
CA GLY A 87 30.67 1.07 2.46
C GLY A 87 29.34 0.40 2.05
N HIS A 88 28.20 0.89 2.53
CA HIS A 88 26.87 0.39 2.19
C HIS A 88 26.05 1.46 1.44
N PRO A 89 25.39 1.10 0.33
CA PRO A 89 24.41 1.99 -0.29
C PRO A 89 23.26 2.24 0.67
N PHE A 90 22.72 3.47 0.63
CA PHE A 90 21.50 3.83 1.32
C PHE A 90 20.63 4.73 0.44
N VAL A 91 19.36 4.81 0.76
CA VAL A 91 18.38 5.70 0.12
C VAL A 91 17.63 6.50 1.18
N LEU A 92 17.44 7.79 0.91
CA LEU A 92 16.46 8.64 1.57
C LEU A 92 15.26 8.79 0.64
N ASP A 93 14.06 8.72 1.18
CA ASP A 93 12.84 8.67 0.40
C ASP A 93 11.76 9.57 1.01
N LEU A 94 11.15 10.38 0.18
CA LEU A 94 10.02 11.25 0.51
C LEU A 94 8.82 10.83 -0.31
N ILE A 95 7.68 10.62 0.35
CA ILE A 95 6.47 10.09 -0.26
C ILE A 95 5.31 11.01 0.08
N LEU A 96 4.63 11.52 -0.93
CA LEU A 96 3.46 12.39 -0.78
C LEU A 96 2.28 11.78 -1.54
N PRO A 97 1.39 11.04 -0.86
CA PRO A 97 0.16 10.54 -1.46
C PRO A 97 -0.95 11.60 -1.38
N PHE A 98 -1.79 11.63 -2.42
CA PHE A 98 -2.96 12.50 -2.52
C PHE A 98 -4.02 11.84 -3.40
N GLY A 99 -5.28 12.24 -3.29
CA GLY A 99 -6.30 11.66 -4.15
C GLY A 99 -7.72 11.82 -3.66
N ALA A 100 -8.55 10.84 -4.00
CA ALA A 100 -9.95 10.78 -3.61
C ALA A 100 -10.41 9.34 -3.36
N LEU A 101 -11.30 9.21 -2.38
CA LEU A 101 -12.15 8.05 -2.14
C LEU A 101 -13.57 8.45 -2.54
N THR A 102 -14.20 7.67 -3.43
CA THR A 102 -15.50 7.99 -4.01
C THR A 102 -16.45 6.81 -3.91
N ASP A 103 -17.73 7.07 -4.11
CA ASP A 103 -18.80 6.07 -4.10
C ASP A 103 -18.86 5.20 -2.84
N GLY A 104 -18.40 5.76 -1.70
CA GLY A 104 -18.36 5.07 -0.42
C GLY A 104 -19.76 4.67 0.04
N ARG A 105 -19.99 3.34 0.22
CA ARG A 105 -21.18 2.74 0.81
C ARG A 105 -20.78 1.63 1.77
N ILE A 106 -21.48 1.56 2.89
CA ILE A 106 -21.30 0.50 3.88
C ILE A 106 -22.69 0.06 4.35
N GLY A 107 -23.05 -1.19 4.09
CA GLY A 107 -24.35 -1.74 4.50
C GLY A 107 -25.52 -1.02 3.80
N GLY A 108 -25.36 -0.58 2.54
CA GLY A 108 -26.35 0.18 1.78
C GLY A 108 -26.44 1.67 2.15
N ASN A 109 -25.73 2.13 3.19
CA ASN A 109 -25.71 3.54 3.60
C ASN A 109 -24.53 4.27 2.96
N PRO A 110 -24.70 5.54 2.56
CA PRO A 110 -23.58 6.37 2.11
C PRO A 110 -22.53 6.49 3.22
N ALA A 111 -21.28 6.19 2.89
CA ALA A 111 -20.12 6.38 3.77
C ALA A 111 -19.40 7.70 3.49
N GLY A 112 -19.87 8.46 2.50
CA GLY A 112 -19.28 9.73 2.07
C GLY A 112 -18.19 9.55 1.02
N SER A 113 -17.44 10.63 0.83
CA SER A 113 -16.26 10.70 -0.02
C SER A 113 -15.19 11.52 0.69
N ALA A 114 -13.92 11.28 0.37
CA ALA A 114 -12.81 12.06 0.88
C ALA A 114 -11.90 12.48 -0.27
N SER A 115 -11.31 13.67 -0.21
CA SER A 115 -10.30 14.12 -1.17
C SER A 115 -9.28 15.01 -0.48
N GLY A 116 -8.04 15.01 -0.97
CA GLY A 116 -6.96 15.81 -0.41
C GLY A 116 -5.62 15.06 -0.40
N ILE A 117 -4.80 15.33 0.59
CA ILE A 117 -3.56 14.59 0.84
C ILE A 117 -3.80 13.45 1.82
N ALA A 118 -3.15 12.30 1.60
CA ALA A 118 -3.04 11.27 2.63
C ALA A 118 -1.83 11.53 3.53
N ASP A 119 -1.58 10.69 4.52
CA ASP A 119 -0.43 10.86 5.41
C ASP A 119 0.88 10.68 4.63
N PRO A 120 1.73 11.73 4.52
CA PRO A 120 3.01 11.60 3.85
C PRO A 120 3.97 10.75 4.67
N ALA A 121 4.97 10.16 3.98
CA ALA A 121 5.98 9.38 4.65
C ALA A 121 7.40 9.85 4.31
N VAL A 122 8.30 9.65 5.27
CA VAL A 122 9.74 9.74 5.08
C VAL A 122 10.34 8.37 5.37
N SER A 123 11.35 7.98 4.60
CA SER A 123 12.02 6.73 4.88
C SER A 123 13.53 6.79 4.69
N VAL A 124 14.21 5.86 5.34
CA VAL A 124 15.60 5.51 5.10
C VAL A 124 15.70 4.01 4.89
N GLY A 125 16.39 3.61 3.83
CA GLY A 125 16.71 2.21 3.55
C GLY A 125 18.20 2.04 3.29
N ALA A 126 18.75 0.85 3.62
CA ALA A 126 20.14 0.52 3.38
C ALA A 126 20.29 -0.92 2.87
N TRP A 127 21.32 -1.15 2.06
CA TRP A 127 21.64 -2.47 1.54
C TRP A 127 22.71 -3.13 2.40
N LEU A 128 22.34 -4.20 3.08
CA LEU A 128 23.27 -5.05 3.86
C LEU A 128 24.08 -5.96 2.95
N VAL A 129 23.46 -6.38 1.82
CA VAL A 129 24.14 -7.10 0.73
C VAL A 129 23.87 -6.37 -0.56
N ASN A 130 24.93 -6.00 -1.27
CA ASN A 130 24.89 -5.35 -2.59
C ASN A 130 25.89 -6.06 -3.51
N GLN A 131 25.40 -7.05 -4.25
CA GLN A 131 26.21 -7.89 -5.17
C GLN A 131 25.63 -7.83 -6.58
N PRO A 132 25.80 -6.70 -7.31
CA PRO A 132 25.19 -6.52 -8.65
C PRO A 132 25.67 -7.54 -9.68
N ALA A 133 26.92 -8.03 -9.58
CA ALA A 133 27.42 -9.09 -10.46
C ALA A 133 26.68 -10.42 -10.33
N HIS A 134 26.03 -10.65 -9.19
CA HIS A 134 25.23 -11.86 -8.94
C HIS A 134 23.72 -11.56 -8.88
N GLY A 135 23.31 -10.31 -9.16
CA GLY A 135 21.92 -9.87 -9.04
C GLY A 135 21.33 -10.14 -7.65
N ARG A 136 22.14 -10.01 -6.58
CA ARG A 136 21.75 -10.32 -5.20
C ARG A 136 21.79 -9.08 -4.33
N TYR A 137 20.65 -8.81 -3.68
CA TYR A 137 20.50 -7.67 -2.80
C TYR A 137 19.72 -8.08 -1.56
N LEU A 138 20.14 -7.58 -0.40
CA LEU A 138 19.40 -7.66 0.87
C LEU A 138 19.37 -6.27 1.45
N SER A 139 18.21 -5.75 1.70
CA SER A 139 18.00 -4.42 2.26
C SER A 139 17.08 -4.42 3.47
N ALA A 140 17.19 -3.37 4.26
CA ALA A 140 16.26 -3.07 5.33
C ALA A 140 15.90 -1.58 5.26
N ALA A 141 14.65 -1.26 5.58
CA ALA A 141 14.14 0.10 5.55
C ALA A 141 13.19 0.38 6.71
N SER A 142 13.10 1.67 7.05
CA SER A 142 12.20 2.21 8.05
C SER A 142 11.42 3.36 7.44
N PHE A 143 10.09 3.30 7.50
CA PHE A 143 9.17 4.33 7.00
C PHE A 143 8.39 4.91 8.16
N LEU A 144 8.33 6.24 8.23
CA LEU A 144 7.54 6.96 9.21
C LEU A 144 6.46 7.77 8.49
N PHE A 145 5.20 7.42 8.72
CA PHE A 145 4.04 8.15 8.20
C PHE A 145 3.62 9.22 9.20
N ILE A 146 3.44 10.43 8.68
CA ILE A 146 3.20 11.63 9.48
C ILE A 146 1.70 11.97 9.39
N PRO A 147 0.96 12.08 10.52
CA PRO A 147 -0.49 12.25 10.54
C PRO A 147 -0.92 13.69 10.24
N ILE A 148 -0.65 14.15 9.02
CA ILE A 148 -1.04 15.48 8.51
C ILE A 148 -1.95 15.39 7.29
N GLY A 149 -2.37 14.19 6.93
CA GLY A 149 -3.32 13.94 5.86
C GLY A 149 -4.71 14.49 6.18
N THR A 150 -5.52 14.63 5.13
CA THR A 150 -6.90 15.08 5.27
C THR A 150 -7.71 14.07 6.05
N TYR A 151 -8.21 14.49 7.21
CA TYR A 151 -8.99 13.68 8.11
C TYR A 151 -10.22 14.45 8.63
N ASP A 152 -11.37 13.77 8.66
CA ASP A 152 -12.62 14.27 9.24
C ASP A 152 -13.26 13.15 10.05
N SER A 153 -13.36 13.32 11.36
CA SER A 153 -13.97 12.35 12.27
C SER A 153 -15.46 12.10 12.00
N GLN A 154 -16.14 13.02 11.31
CA GLN A 154 -17.54 12.85 10.91
C GLN A 154 -17.71 12.05 9.61
N SER A 155 -16.62 11.84 8.86
CA SER A 155 -16.65 11.08 7.60
C SER A 155 -16.47 9.58 7.85
N GLY A 156 -17.21 8.76 7.12
CA GLY A 156 -17.05 7.31 7.12
C GLY A 156 -15.81 6.84 6.34
N VAL A 157 -15.19 7.71 5.50
CA VAL A 157 -13.98 7.43 4.73
C VAL A 157 -12.99 8.59 4.83
N ASN A 158 -11.71 8.31 5.00
CA ASN A 158 -10.66 9.30 5.16
C ASN A 158 -9.40 8.92 4.37
N LEU A 159 -8.67 9.91 3.86
CA LEU A 159 -7.35 9.72 3.25
C LEU A 159 -6.24 9.67 4.29
N GLY A 160 -6.26 10.58 5.26
CA GLY A 160 -5.37 10.55 6.43
C GLY A 160 -5.90 9.62 7.52
N GLN A 161 -5.01 9.03 8.31
CA GLN A 161 -5.38 8.14 9.41
C GLN A 161 -5.44 8.87 10.77
N ASN A 162 -4.98 10.13 10.83
CA ASN A 162 -4.88 10.94 12.06
C ASN A 162 -4.10 10.24 13.18
N ARG A 163 -3.08 9.47 12.83
CA ARG A 163 -2.18 8.76 13.76
C ARG A 163 -0.84 8.48 13.10
N TRP A 164 0.20 8.38 13.90
CA TRP A 164 1.49 7.92 13.44
C TRP A 164 1.42 6.45 13.01
N GLN A 165 2.16 6.12 11.94
CA GLN A 165 2.41 4.75 11.53
C GLN A 165 3.91 4.58 11.28
N HIS A 166 4.46 3.43 11.65
CA HIS A 166 5.85 3.10 11.42
C HIS A 166 5.97 1.70 10.82
N ASP A 167 6.60 1.61 9.64
CA ASP A 167 6.85 0.35 8.96
C ASP A 167 8.34 0.01 9.04
N LEU A 168 8.64 -1.23 9.40
CA LEU A 168 9.95 -1.84 9.25
C LEU A 168 9.86 -2.88 8.15
N GLN A 169 10.73 -2.75 7.15
CA GLN A 169 10.73 -3.57 5.95
C GLN A 169 12.08 -4.25 5.76
N VAL A 170 12.06 -5.51 5.32
CA VAL A 170 13.24 -6.26 4.89
C VAL A 170 12.94 -6.84 3.51
N ASP A 171 13.89 -6.67 2.58
CA ASP A 171 13.74 -7.07 1.20
C ASP A 171 14.91 -7.93 0.75
N PHE A 172 14.61 -8.93 -0.06
CA PHE A 172 15.61 -9.76 -0.71
C PHE A 172 15.29 -9.89 -2.19
N THR A 173 16.28 -9.57 -3.03
CA THR A 173 16.22 -9.73 -4.50
C THR A 173 17.33 -10.66 -4.95
N GLN A 174 17.00 -11.65 -5.79
CA GLN A 174 17.96 -12.57 -6.39
C GLN A 174 17.62 -12.85 -7.85
N THR A 175 18.57 -12.56 -8.74
CA THR A 175 18.49 -13.00 -10.15
C THR A 175 18.91 -14.47 -10.25
N LEU A 176 18.07 -15.26 -10.97
CA LEU A 176 18.26 -16.68 -11.25
C LEU A 176 18.38 -16.88 -12.76
N PHE A 177 19.32 -17.71 -13.18
CA PHE A 177 19.47 -18.12 -14.61
C PHE A 177 19.52 -16.94 -15.59
N GLU A 178 20.04 -15.76 -15.15
CA GLU A 178 20.19 -14.51 -15.92
C GLU A 178 18.88 -13.87 -16.42
N THR A 179 17.79 -14.62 -16.45
CA THR A 179 16.49 -14.18 -17.02
C THR A 179 15.37 -14.06 -16.01
N PHE A 180 15.47 -14.75 -14.88
CA PHE A 180 14.46 -14.69 -13.82
C PHE A 180 15.00 -13.96 -12.61
N THR A 181 14.15 -13.17 -11.97
CA THR A 181 14.46 -12.53 -10.69
C THR A 181 13.33 -12.81 -9.71
N ILE A 182 13.70 -13.18 -8.49
CA ILE A 182 12.78 -13.29 -7.37
C ILE A 182 13.02 -12.08 -6.48
N ASP A 183 11.94 -11.37 -6.13
CA ASP A 183 11.91 -10.33 -5.12
C ASP A 183 10.96 -10.78 -4.01
N VAL A 184 11.39 -10.72 -2.75
CA VAL A 184 10.54 -10.97 -1.60
C VAL A 184 10.71 -9.85 -0.58
N SER A 185 9.62 -9.48 0.07
CA SER A 185 9.61 -8.43 1.10
C SER A 185 8.72 -8.83 2.26
N GLY A 186 9.15 -8.52 3.46
CA GLY A 186 8.38 -8.60 4.69
C GLY A 186 8.31 -7.23 5.35
N VAL A 187 7.12 -6.82 5.76
CA VAL A 187 6.87 -5.54 6.43
C VAL A 187 6.16 -5.79 7.76
N TRP A 188 6.67 -5.19 8.82
CA TRP A 188 5.98 -5.09 10.08
C TRP A 188 5.52 -3.65 10.27
N THR A 189 4.24 -3.46 10.56
CA THR A 189 3.62 -2.15 10.75
C THR A 189 3.17 -1.97 12.19
N TYR A 190 3.62 -0.88 12.80
CA TYR A 190 3.14 -0.37 14.07
C TYR A 190 2.23 0.83 13.85
N TYR A 191 1.15 0.91 14.61
CA TYR A 191 0.18 2.00 14.56
C TYR A 191 0.13 2.73 15.90
N GLY A 192 0.21 4.05 15.86
CA GLY A 192 -0.18 4.91 16.98
C GLY A 192 -1.70 4.93 17.17
N GLU A 193 -2.17 5.56 18.20
CA GLU A 193 -3.60 5.76 18.45
C GLU A 193 -4.12 6.98 17.66
N ASN A 194 -5.36 6.87 17.16
CA ASN A 194 -6.15 8.02 16.73
C ASN A 194 -7.15 8.32 17.85
N THR A 195 -6.98 9.47 18.52
CA THR A 195 -7.79 9.88 19.68
C THR A 195 -9.04 10.67 19.29
N ASP A 196 -9.35 10.75 17.99
CA ASP A 196 -10.48 11.51 17.45
C ASP A 196 -11.22 10.69 16.39
N ALA A 197 -11.46 9.40 16.65
CA ALA A 197 -12.08 8.50 15.69
C ALA A 197 -13.61 8.54 15.74
N GLY A 198 -14.21 8.74 14.55
CA GLY A 198 -15.65 8.76 14.37
C GLY A 198 -16.37 9.94 15.06
N PRO A 199 -17.68 10.07 14.82
CA PRO A 199 -18.49 11.18 15.37
C PRO A 199 -18.54 11.24 16.90
N ALA A 200 -18.21 10.15 17.58
CA ALA A 200 -18.16 10.08 19.04
C ALA A 200 -16.77 10.40 19.61
N HIS A 201 -15.80 10.79 18.76
CA HIS A 201 -14.43 11.12 19.15
C HIS A 201 -13.76 10.03 20.01
N GLN A 202 -13.89 8.79 19.57
CA GLN A 202 -13.39 7.61 20.27
C GLN A 202 -11.89 7.44 20.07
N VAL A 203 -11.26 6.68 20.95
CA VAL A 203 -9.87 6.25 20.79
C VAL A 203 -9.84 5.00 19.91
N LEU A 204 -9.24 5.13 18.72
CA LEU A 204 -8.95 4.02 17.85
C LEU A 204 -7.52 3.53 18.09
N ALA A 205 -7.39 2.32 18.61
CA ALA A 205 -6.13 1.60 18.72
C ALA A 205 -6.11 0.44 17.73
N GLN A 206 -4.95 0.16 17.16
CA GLN A 206 -4.76 -0.97 16.24
C GLN A 206 -3.53 -1.77 16.61
N ASP A 207 -3.69 -3.08 16.68
CA ASP A 207 -2.55 -3.99 16.86
C ASP A 207 -1.62 -3.95 15.64
N SER A 208 -0.36 -4.32 15.81
CA SER A 208 0.57 -4.42 14.69
C SER A 208 0.08 -5.38 13.62
N SER A 209 0.44 -5.11 12.38
CA SER A 209 0.18 -5.99 11.24
C SER A 209 1.47 -6.41 10.53
N TRP A 210 1.36 -7.45 9.73
CA TRP A 210 2.43 -7.97 8.88
C TRP A 210 1.98 -7.99 7.44
N SER A 211 2.86 -7.57 6.53
CA SER A 211 2.65 -7.77 5.10
C SER A 211 3.80 -8.55 4.50
N ALA A 212 3.49 -9.39 3.52
CA ALA A 212 4.46 -10.17 2.76
C ALA A 212 4.22 -9.96 1.27
N TYR A 213 5.29 -9.78 0.51
CA TYR A 213 5.25 -9.62 -0.94
C TYR A 213 6.22 -10.60 -1.57
N ALA A 214 5.84 -11.15 -2.72
CA ALA A 214 6.71 -11.95 -3.54
C ALA A 214 6.45 -11.66 -5.01
N TRP A 215 7.52 -11.52 -5.80
CA TRP A 215 7.48 -11.35 -7.23
C TRP A 215 8.38 -12.36 -7.92
N LEU A 216 7.90 -12.96 -9.00
CA LEU A 216 8.70 -13.67 -9.98
C LEU A 216 8.69 -12.87 -11.26
N THR A 217 9.85 -12.39 -11.66
CA THR A 217 10.04 -11.53 -12.81
C THR A 217 10.82 -12.24 -13.91
N TYR A 218 10.34 -12.12 -15.15
CA TYR A 218 11.00 -12.60 -16.35
C TYR A 218 11.49 -11.42 -17.19
N ASP A 219 12.77 -11.42 -17.60
CA ASP A 219 13.34 -10.42 -18.50
C ASP A 219 12.86 -10.67 -19.94
N VAL A 220 12.04 -9.77 -20.45
CA VAL A 220 11.51 -9.80 -21.83
C VAL A 220 12.22 -8.83 -22.77
N THR A 221 13.34 -8.24 -22.35
CA THR A 221 14.08 -7.20 -23.10
C THR A 221 14.39 -7.64 -24.52
N SER A 222 14.89 -8.87 -24.72
CA SER A 222 15.21 -9.41 -26.04
C SER A 222 14.00 -9.52 -26.98
N ALA A 223 12.83 -9.88 -26.43
CA ALA A 223 11.59 -9.96 -27.18
C ALA A 223 11.09 -8.54 -27.57
N VAL A 224 11.12 -7.61 -26.61
CA VAL A 224 10.69 -6.22 -26.84
C VAL A 224 11.58 -5.53 -27.87
N ARG A 225 12.90 -5.74 -27.81
CA ARG A 225 13.86 -5.13 -28.76
C ARG A 225 13.69 -5.59 -30.22
N ARG A 226 13.03 -6.72 -30.47
CA ARG A 226 12.68 -7.11 -31.83
C ARG A 226 11.69 -6.15 -32.48
N ALA A 227 10.76 -5.59 -31.70
CA ALA A 227 9.78 -4.62 -32.16
C ALA A 227 10.23 -3.17 -31.94
N MET A 228 11.00 -2.93 -30.87
CA MET A 228 11.49 -1.61 -30.43
C MET A 228 12.98 -1.69 -30.13
N PRO A 229 13.87 -1.56 -31.15
CA PRO A 229 15.33 -1.82 -31.01
C PRO A 229 16.03 -0.96 -29.94
N THR A 230 15.52 0.24 -29.66
CA THR A 230 16.08 1.18 -28.69
C THR A 230 15.51 0.99 -27.26
N ALA A 231 14.57 0.06 -27.07
CA ALA A 231 13.99 -0.20 -25.76
C ALA A 231 15.08 -0.63 -24.76
N GLY A 232 15.02 -0.06 -23.57
CA GLY A 232 15.84 -0.48 -22.43
C GLY A 232 15.35 -1.79 -21.83
N ARG A 233 15.77 -2.08 -20.60
CA ARG A 233 15.33 -3.26 -19.87
C ARG A 233 13.80 -3.29 -19.78
N SER A 234 13.23 -4.45 -20.10
CA SER A 234 11.79 -4.70 -20.07
C SER A 234 11.52 -5.99 -19.31
N SER A 235 10.53 -6.01 -18.45
CA SER A 235 10.22 -7.16 -17.62
C SER A 235 8.71 -7.39 -17.49
N LEU A 236 8.35 -8.65 -17.36
CA LEU A 236 7.00 -9.12 -17.02
C LEU A 236 7.09 -9.86 -15.69
N SER A 237 6.20 -9.54 -14.75
CA SER A 237 6.25 -10.09 -13.41
C SER A 237 4.88 -10.58 -12.96
N VAL A 238 4.86 -11.71 -12.26
CA VAL A 238 3.69 -12.16 -11.50
C VAL A 238 4.02 -12.06 -10.01
N GLY A 239 3.05 -11.67 -9.21
CA GLY A 239 3.28 -11.40 -7.81
C GLY A 239 2.13 -11.79 -6.90
N TYR A 240 2.49 -11.87 -5.64
CA TYR A 240 1.61 -12.07 -4.51
C TYR A 240 1.85 -10.96 -3.48
N ALA A 241 0.76 -10.49 -2.86
CA ALA A 241 0.80 -9.70 -1.66
C ALA A 241 -0.17 -10.26 -0.63
N GLY A 242 0.24 -10.28 0.62
CA GLY A 242 -0.62 -10.65 1.75
C GLY A 242 -0.46 -9.68 2.90
N THR A 243 -1.55 -9.43 3.65
CA THR A 243 -1.53 -8.60 4.86
C THR A 243 -2.31 -9.29 5.95
N PHE A 244 -1.74 -9.32 7.16
CA PHE A 244 -2.24 -10.10 8.28
C PHE A 244 -2.16 -9.31 9.59
N GLY A 245 -3.19 -9.37 10.42
CA GLY A 245 -3.20 -8.77 11.75
C GLY A 245 -3.92 -7.43 11.82
N GLY A 246 -3.40 -6.49 12.61
CA GLY A 246 -3.96 -5.14 12.72
C GLY A 246 -5.38 -5.10 13.28
N ALA A 247 -5.71 -5.92 14.29
CA ALA A 247 -7.03 -5.87 14.91
C ALA A 247 -7.29 -4.49 15.52
N VAL A 248 -8.44 -3.90 15.17
CA VAL A 248 -8.82 -2.54 15.59
C VAL A 248 -9.75 -2.58 16.79
N ARG A 249 -9.47 -1.72 17.75
CA ARG A 249 -10.33 -1.46 18.93
C ARG A 249 -10.74 0.00 18.95
N LEU A 250 -11.94 0.21 19.43
CA LEU A 250 -12.51 1.51 19.71
C LEU A 250 -12.91 1.55 21.17
N ASP A 251 -12.32 2.50 21.91
CA ASP A 251 -12.42 2.56 23.37
C ASP A 251 -12.19 1.17 24.02
N GLY A 252 -11.19 0.43 23.49
CA GLY A 252 -10.83 -0.90 23.97
C GLY A 252 -11.67 -2.07 23.43
N VAL A 253 -12.76 -1.82 22.69
CA VAL A 253 -13.66 -2.87 22.16
C VAL A 253 -13.30 -3.21 20.71
N LEU A 254 -13.13 -4.51 20.40
CA LEU A 254 -12.86 -4.99 19.05
C LEU A 254 -14.00 -4.62 18.09
N ASN A 255 -13.67 -4.02 16.95
CA ASN A 255 -14.63 -3.60 15.93
C ASN A 255 -14.77 -4.59 14.76
N GLY A 256 -13.98 -5.67 14.73
CA GLY A 256 -14.01 -6.69 13.67
C GLY A 256 -13.20 -6.37 12.42
N SER A 257 -12.29 -5.40 12.49
CA SER A 257 -11.42 -5.03 11.36
C SER A 257 -10.03 -5.65 11.43
N LYS A 258 -9.88 -6.90 11.93
CA LYS A 258 -8.63 -7.65 11.81
C LYS A 258 -8.45 -8.08 10.35
N THR A 259 -7.36 -7.65 9.74
CA THR A 259 -7.10 -7.90 8.31
C THR A 259 -6.48 -9.28 8.08
N GLU A 260 -7.01 -9.99 7.09
CA GLU A 260 -6.38 -11.10 6.40
C GLU A 260 -6.66 -10.96 4.91
N GLU A 261 -5.62 -10.69 4.11
CA GLU A 261 -5.74 -10.39 2.69
C GLU A 261 -4.74 -11.20 1.89
N HIS A 262 -5.21 -11.71 0.76
CA HIS A 262 -4.40 -12.40 -0.24
C HIS A 262 -4.69 -11.81 -1.62
N GLN A 263 -3.69 -11.23 -2.26
CA GLN A 263 -3.80 -10.55 -3.54
C GLN A 263 -2.85 -11.15 -4.57
N ILE A 264 -3.32 -11.32 -5.79
CA ILE A 264 -2.50 -11.66 -6.96
C ILE A 264 -2.25 -10.42 -7.80
N ARG A 265 -1.07 -10.37 -8.43
CA ARG A 265 -0.60 -9.20 -9.17
C ARG A 265 0.08 -9.60 -10.48
N LEU A 266 -0.04 -8.74 -11.48
CA LEU A 266 0.67 -8.84 -12.76
C LEU A 266 1.29 -7.47 -13.06
N SER A 267 2.59 -7.43 -13.37
CA SER A 267 3.27 -6.16 -13.65
C SER A 267 4.10 -6.25 -14.92
N TYR A 268 4.09 -5.17 -15.69
CA TYR A 268 5.01 -4.93 -16.79
C TYR A 268 5.78 -3.65 -16.52
N SER A 269 7.11 -3.70 -16.67
CA SER A 269 7.94 -2.50 -16.58
C SER A 269 8.92 -2.40 -17.75
N GLN A 270 9.23 -1.17 -18.15
CA GLN A 270 10.14 -0.88 -19.25
C GLN A 270 10.90 0.41 -19.03
N PHE A 271 12.20 0.39 -19.24
CA PHE A 271 12.97 1.61 -19.50
C PHE A 271 12.76 2.04 -20.95
N VAL A 272 11.97 3.09 -21.16
CA VAL A 272 11.69 3.65 -22.51
C VAL A 272 12.94 4.28 -23.09
N VAL A 273 13.69 4.98 -22.24
CA VAL A 273 15.07 5.45 -22.46
C VAL A 273 15.85 5.22 -21.17
N PRO A 274 17.18 5.31 -21.15
CA PRO A 274 18.01 4.92 -20.00
C PRO A 274 17.63 5.56 -18.66
N THR A 275 17.01 6.74 -18.67
CA THR A 275 16.63 7.47 -17.45
C THR A 275 15.12 7.50 -17.17
N TRP A 276 14.29 6.95 -18.05
CA TRP A 276 12.83 6.93 -17.86
C TRP A 276 12.28 5.52 -17.84
N GLN A 277 11.62 5.17 -16.76
CA GLN A 277 10.90 3.91 -16.61
C GLN A 277 9.40 4.16 -16.56
N VAL A 278 8.64 3.30 -17.21
CA VAL A 278 7.20 3.15 -17.04
C VAL A 278 6.91 1.77 -16.45
N LEU A 279 5.90 1.70 -15.58
CA LEU A 279 5.41 0.46 -15.01
C LEU A 279 3.88 0.48 -14.98
N LEU A 280 3.29 -0.62 -15.39
CA LEU A 280 1.88 -0.93 -15.26
C LEU A 280 1.74 -2.16 -14.36
N SER A 281 0.90 -2.09 -13.34
CA SER A 281 0.56 -3.25 -12.51
C SER A 281 -0.94 -3.38 -12.36
N LEU A 282 -1.42 -4.61 -12.48
CA LEU A 282 -2.81 -5.00 -12.23
C LEU A 282 -2.85 -5.88 -10.99
N SER A 283 -3.90 -5.75 -10.20
CA SER A 283 -4.06 -6.50 -8.96
C SER A 283 -5.51 -6.86 -8.68
N ARG A 284 -5.71 -7.95 -7.95
CA ARG A 284 -7.01 -8.41 -7.48
C ARG A 284 -6.85 -9.24 -6.21
N ASP A 285 -7.73 -9.01 -5.24
CA ASP A 285 -7.79 -9.86 -4.06
C ASP A 285 -8.44 -11.20 -4.41
N VAL A 286 -7.75 -12.27 -4.04
CA VAL A 286 -8.31 -13.62 -4.04
C VAL A 286 -9.27 -13.76 -2.86
N SER A 287 -8.83 -13.28 -1.70
CA SER A 287 -9.65 -13.19 -0.49
C SER A 287 -9.23 -11.99 0.35
N ALA A 288 -10.19 -11.40 1.05
CA ALA A 288 -9.96 -10.37 2.06
C ALA A 288 -10.98 -10.51 3.19
N THR A 289 -10.53 -10.35 4.43
CA THR A 289 -11.39 -10.30 5.61
C THR A 289 -11.00 -9.12 6.50
N GLY A 290 -11.98 -8.58 7.23
CA GLY A 290 -11.80 -7.43 8.11
C GLY A 290 -11.59 -6.09 7.39
N GLN A 291 -11.82 -6.06 6.09
CA GLN A 291 -11.64 -4.88 5.24
C GLN A 291 -12.46 -4.96 3.94
N PHE A 292 -12.39 -3.91 3.13
CA PHE A 292 -12.85 -3.96 1.74
C PHE A 292 -11.97 -4.88 0.92
N LYS A 293 -12.59 -5.73 0.07
CA LYS A 293 -11.92 -6.59 -0.89
C LYS A 293 -11.77 -5.87 -2.22
N GLN A 294 -10.55 -5.80 -2.71
CA GLN A 294 -10.25 -5.22 -4.00
C GLN A 294 -10.60 -6.17 -5.14
N ASP A 295 -11.62 -5.82 -5.93
CA ASP A 295 -12.03 -6.60 -7.10
C ASP A 295 -11.11 -6.35 -8.30
N PHE A 296 -10.65 -5.12 -8.45
CA PHE A 296 -9.71 -4.72 -9.48
C PHE A 296 -8.86 -3.57 -8.99
N GLY A 297 -7.57 -3.61 -9.28
CA GLY A 297 -6.61 -2.55 -9.06
C GLY A 297 -5.73 -2.31 -10.29
N LEU A 298 -5.46 -1.05 -10.56
CA LEU A 298 -4.54 -0.56 -11.58
C LEU A 298 -3.53 0.36 -10.94
N LEU A 299 -2.24 0.13 -11.18
CA LEU A 299 -1.16 1.04 -10.83
C LEU A 299 -0.38 1.41 -12.09
N LEU A 300 -0.24 2.70 -12.33
CA LEU A 300 0.68 3.28 -13.31
C LEU A 300 1.80 3.99 -12.57
N ARG A 301 3.06 3.77 -12.97
CA ARG A 301 4.23 4.46 -12.45
C ARG A 301 5.07 5.02 -13.58
N ILE A 302 5.50 6.26 -13.43
CA ILE A 302 6.55 6.86 -14.25
C ILE A 302 7.69 7.22 -13.30
N ALA A 303 8.91 6.82 -13.63
CA ALA A 303 10.10 7.16 -12.88
C ALA A 303 11.14 7.82 -13.78
N LYS A 304 11.79 8.84 -13.25
CA LYS A 304 12.92 9.53 -13.91
C LYS A 304 14.13 9.52 -13.00
N VAL A 305 15.24 8.98 -13.50
CA VAL A 305 16.57 9.11 -12.91
C VAL A 305 17.17 10.44 -13.37
N LEU A 306 17.64 11.26 -12.40
CA LEU A 306 18.21 12.60 -12.58
C LEU A 306 19.73 12.54 -12.56
#